data_2861e93c9f12fac9a1203e81d0abc714
#
_entry.id   2861e93c9f12fac9a1203e81d0abc714
#
_cell.length_a   1.000
_cell.length_b   1.000
_cell.length_c   1.000
_cell.angle_alpha   90.00
_cell.angle_beta   90.00
_cell.angle_gamma   90.00
#
_symmetry.space_group_name_H-M   'P 1'
#
loop_
_entity.id
_entity.type
_entity.pdbx_description
1 polymer ?
#
loop_
_entity_poly.entity_id
_entity_poly.type
_entity_poly.pdbx_seq_one_letter_code
_entity_poly.pdbx_strand_id
1 'polypeptide(L)'
;MIPERDFEPSFSGKHDNSILGVDNKDYDAASIANSVKSRMISRNVIKAEDVITIYKSQTFPTTGFGYVHNLHPDVAKKVQEAFSSFEWDKPDGTPTSLKVEFEKSNEGQFLPITYQEHWAVIRTIDKANNVSYSCK
;
A
#
# COMPACT_ATOMS: atom_id res chain seq x y z
N MET A 1 -4.62 14.12 -18.94
CA MET A 1 -5.39 15.04 -18.06
C MET A 1 -4.40 15.89 -17.30
N ILE A 2 -4.63 17.20 -17.24
CA ILE A 2 -3.74 18.18 -16.57
C ILE A 2 -4.53 18.74 -15.39
N PRO A 3 -3.96 18.71 -14.15
CA PRO A 3 -4.57 19.31 -12.97
C PRO A 3 -4.88 20.79 -13.22
N GLU A 4 -5.91 21.30 -12.58
CA GLU A 4 -6.39 22.69 -12.66
C GLU A 4 -6.92 23.13 -14.04
N ARG A 5 -6.71 22.32 -15.08
CA ARG A 5 -7.26 22.54 -16.42
C ARG A 5 -8.38 21.56 -16.75
N ASP A 6 -8.14 20.29 -16.52
CA ASP A 6 -9.06 19.21 -16.91
C ASP A 6 -9.87 18.71 -15.70
N PHE A 7 -9.39 18.97 -14.48
CA PHE A 7 -10.04 18.64 -13.22
C PHE A 7 -9.49 19.51 -12.08
N GLU A 8 -10.27 19.72 -11.04
CA GLU A 8 -9.86 20.43 -9.82
C GLU A 8 -9.33 19.42 -8.78
N PRO A 9 -8.02 19.48 -8.43
CA PRO A 9 -7.45 18.57 -7.44
C PRO A 9 -7.80 19.04 -6.02
N SER A 10 -8.16 18.09 -5.16
CA SER A 10 -8.43 18.32 -3.76
C SER A 10 -7.72 17.29 -2.89
N PHE A 11 -7.32 17.67 -1.68
CA PHE A 11 -6.66 16.81 -0.71
C PHE A 11 -7.60 16.48 0.45
N SER A 12 -8.03 15.25 0.53
CA SER A 12 -8.89 14.75 1.61
C SER A 12 -8.14 14.41 2.90
N GLY A 13 -6.80 14.42 2.87
CA GLY A 13 -5.92 14.12 3.98
C GLY A 13 -5.64 12.62 4.20
N LYS A 14 -6.55 11.71 3.85
CA LYS A 14 -6.41 10.25 4.02
C LYS A 14 -7.14 9.50 2.91
N HIS A 15 -6.66 8.29 2.60
CA HIS A 15 -7.35 7.39 1.66
C HIS A 15 -8.78 7.05 2.12
N ASP A 16 -9.01 6.88 3.43
CA ASP A 16 -10.34 6.62 3.98
C ASP A 16 -11.30 7.78 3.67
N ASN A 17 -10.87 9.03 3.87
CA ASN A 17 -11.69 10.21 3.53
C ASN A 17 -11.92 10.32 2.02
N SER A 18 -10.90 9.99 1.21
CA SER A 18 -11.02 10.02 -0.25
C SER A 18 -12.11 9.07 -0.75
N ILE A 19 -12.14 7.83 -0.24
CA ILE A 19 -13.12 6.86 -0.70
C ILE A 19 -14.52 7.17 -0.17
N LEU A 20 -14.64 7.69 1.05
CA LEU A 20 -15.93 8.15 1.59
C LEU A 20 -16.49 9.33 0.81
N GLY A 21 -15.62 10.27 0.39
CA GLY A 21 -16.04 11.39 -0.44
C GLY A 21 -16.56 10.96 -1.80
N VAL A 22 -16.00 9.88 -2.39
CA VAL A 22 -16.56 9.30 -3.63
C VAL A 22 -17.89 8.60 -3.36
N ASP A 23 -17.98 7.82 -2.28
CA ASP A 23 -19.20 7.11 -1.88
C ASP A 23 -20.36 8.09 -1.61
N ASN A 24 -20.07 9.20 -0.92
CA ASN A 24 -21.00 10.28 -0.62
C ASN A 24 -21.28 11.22 -1.80
N LYS A 25 -20.56 11.08 -2.93
CA LYS A 25 -20.62 11.97 -4.11
C LYS A 25 -20.11 13.39 -3.87
N ASP A 26 -19.22 13.56 -2.91
CA ASP A 26 -18.50 14.81 -2.67
C ASP A 26 -17.35 14.99 -3.69
N TYR A 27 -16.83 13.86 -4.23
CA TYR A 27 -15.81 13.79 -5.26
C TYR A 27 -16.26 12.89 -6.41
N ASP A 28 -15.97 13.29 -7.65
CA ASP A 28 -16.24 12.47 -8.84
C ASP A 28 -15.32 11.24 -8.93
N ALA A 29 -14.05 11.39 -8.49
CA ALA A 29 -13.06 10.34 -8.48
C ALA A 29 -12.00 10.59 -7.41
N ALA A 30 -11.33 9.52 -6.97
CA ALA A 30 -10.22 9.62 -6.02
C ALA A 30 -9.14 8.58 -6.26
N SER A 31 -7.90 8.94 -5.95
CA SER A 31 -6.76 8.01 -5.92
C SER A 31 -6.62 7.43 -4.52
N ILE A 32 -6.72 6.11 -4.40
CA ILE A 32 -6.68 5.40 -3.12
C ILE A 32 -5.81 4.14 -3.19
N ALA A 33 -5.33 3.68 -2.04
CA ALA A 33 -4.71 2.37 -1.94
C ALA A 33 -5.79 1.26 -2.00
N ASN A 34 -5.53 0.20 -2.76
CA ASN A 34 -6.47 -0.91 -2.91
C ASN A 34 -6.76 -1.63 -1.58
N SER A 35 -5.78 -1.74 -0.69
CA SER A 35 -5.94 -2.32 0.66
C SER A 35 -6.95 -1.52 1.51
N VAL A 36 -6.96 -0.19 1.37
CA VAL A 36 -7.94 0.67 2.05
C VAL A 36 -9.36 0.39 1.55
N LYS A 37 -9.56 0.33 0.21
CA LYS A 37 -10.88 -0.04 -0.35
C LYS A 37 -11.35 -1.39 0.19
N SER A 38 -10.50 -2.42 0.13
CA SER A 38 -10.83 -3.77 0.61
C SER A 38 -11.21 -3.78 2.08
N ARG A 39 -10.44 -3.09 2.93
CA ARG A 39 -10.70 -2.97 4.37
C ARG A 39 -12.02 -2.28 4.67
N MET A 40 -12.35 -1.20 3.95
CA MET A 40 -13.59 -0.47 4.19
C MET A 40 -14.82 -1.26 3.75
N ILE A 41 -14.72 -2.04 2.68
CA ILE A 41 -15.77 -2.98 2.26
C ILE A 41 -15.94 -4.09 3.30
N SER A 42 -14.84 -4.71 3.74
CA SER A 42 -14.90 -5.80 4.74
C SER A 42 -15.49 -5.38 6.09
N ARG A 43 -15.36 -4.09 6.42
CA ARG A 43 -15.93 -3.48 7.62
C ARG A 43 -17.36 -2.93 7.41
N ASN A 44 -17.94 -3.12 6.24
CA ASN A 44 -19.26 -2.58 5.86
C ASN A 44 -19.37 -1.05 6.01
N VAL A 45 -18.26 -0.33 5.83
CA VAL A 45 -18.24 1.15 5.85
C VAL A 45 -18.72 1.70 4.51
N ILE A 46 -18.36 1.03 3.40
CA ILE A 46 -18.84 1.29 2.05
C ILE A 46 -19.30 -0.02 1.41
N LYS A 47 -20.14 0.05 0.38
CA LYS A 47 -20.50 -1.13 -0.42
C LYS A 47 -19.61 -1.24 -1.65
N ALA A 48 -19.36 -2.48 -2.07
CA ALA A 48 -18.51 -2.74 -3.24
C ALA A 48 -19.10 -2.18 -4.55
N GLU A 49 -20.43 -2.14 -4.65
CA GLU A 49 -21.18 -1.65 -5.80
C GLU A 49 -21.18 -0.11 -5.93
N ASP A 50 -20.99 0.62 -4.82
CA ASP A 50 -21.09 2.08 -4.81
C ASP A 50 -19.79 2.76 -5.28
N VAL A 51 -18.65 2.04 -5.26
CA VAL A 51 -17.33 2.59 -5.64
C VAL A 51 -16.68 1.74 -6.74
N ILE A 52 -16.70 2.24 -7.96
CA ILE A 52 -16.14 1.56 -9.15
C ILE A 52 -14.65 1.89 -9.30
N THR A 53 -13.82 0.87 -9.58
CA THR A 53 -12.42 1.08 -9.92
C THR A 53 -12.29 1.35 -11.43
N ILE A 54 -12.00 2.58 -11.80
CA ILE A 54 -11.85 3.00 -13.21
C ILE A 54 -10.42 2.84 -13.74
N TYR A 55 -9.44 2.79 -12.86
CA TYR A 55 -8.03 2.59 -13.22
C TYR A 55 -7.29 1.84 -12.10
N LYS A 56 -6.41 0.93 -12.47
CA LYS A 56 -5.51 0.24 -11.55
C LYS A 56 -4.06 0.43 -12.02
N SER A 57 -3.23 0.98 -11.15
CA SER A 57 -1.81 1.16 -11.43
C SER A 57 -1.06 -0.18 -11.53
N GLN A 58 0.17 -0.14 -12.01
CA GLN A 58 1.11 -1.25 -11.81
C GLN A 58 1.28 -1.49 -10.30
N THR A 59 1.47 -2.75 -9.94
CA THR A 59 1.69 -3.16 -8.55
C THR A 59 3.05 -2.66 -8.04
N PHE A 60 3.07 -2.13 -6.85
CA PHE A 60 4.29 -1.81 -6.12
C PHE A 60 4.05 -2.11 -4.63
N PRO A 61 5.11 -2.30 -3.83
CA PRO A 61 4.95 -2.54 -2.41
C PRO A 61 4.25 -1.37 -1.73
N THR A 62 3.16 -1.63 -1.01
CA THR A 62 2.41 -0.59 -0.27
C THR A 62 3.11 -0.20 1.02
N THR A 63 3.79 -1.16 1.64
CA THR A 63 4.55 -0.96 2.89
C THR A 63 5.88 -1.67 2.75
N GLY A 64 6.96 -0.95 3.00
CA GLY A 64 8.31 -1.50 3.07
C GLY A 64 8.86 -1.42 4.48
N PHE A 65 9.35 -2.52 5.02
CA PHE A 65 10.15 -2.54 6.24
C PHE A 65 11.62 -2.49 5.84
N GLY A 66 12.33 -1.51 6.35
CA GLY A 66 13.75 -1.32 6.09
C GLY A 66 14.54 -1.10 7.37
N TYR A 67 15.83 -1.27 7.30
CA TYR A 67 16.75 -0.93 8.37
C TYR A 67 17.77 0.10 7.88
N VAL A 68 18.39 0.82 8.81
CA VAL A 68 19.41 1.83 8.48
C VAL A 68 20.64 1.19 7.83
N HIS A 69 21.23 1.86 6.85
CA HIS A 69 22.33 1.33 6.03
C HIS A 69 23.58 0.92 6.82
N ASN A 70 23.80 1.51 7.99
CA ASN A 70 24.93 1.25 8.89
C ASN A 70 24.60 0.28 10.03
N LEU A 71 23.47 -0.43 9.97
CA LEU A 71 23.15 -1.48 10.94
C LEU A 71 24.20 -2.60 10.86
N HIS A 72 24.62 -3.11 12.04
CA HIS A 72 25.60 -4.21 12.08
C HIS A 72 25.10 -5.40 11.23
N PRO A 73 25.94 -6.01 10.36
CA PRO A 73 25.49 -7.04 9.42
C PRO A 73 24.77 -8.23 10.05
N ASP A 74 25.24 -8.69 11.21
CA ASP A 74 24.59 -9.81 11.91
C ASP A 74 23.19 -9.44 12.43
N VAL A 75 23.00 -8.20 12.84
CA VAL A 75 21.68 -7.70 13.27
C VAL A 75 20.77 -7.56 12.07
N ALA A 76 21.25 -6.98 10.97
CA ALA A 76 20.50 -6.88 9.72
C ALA A 76 20.03 -8.26 9.23
N LYS A 77 20.92 -9.24 9.24
CA LYS A 77 20.60 -10.62 8.88
C LYS A 77 19.52 -11.23 9.78
N LYS A 78 19.64 -11.07 11.11
CA LYS A 78 18.63 -11.57 12.06
C LYS A 78 17.26 -10.91 11.85
N VAL A 79 17.23 -9.62 11.55
CA VAL A 79 15.97 -8.89 11.24
C VAL A 79 15.33 -9.46 9.98
N GLN A 80 16.11 -9.65 8.90
CA GLN A 80 15.59 -10.26 7.66
C GLN A 80 15.08 -11.68 7.88
N GLU A 81 15.84 -12.50 8.61
CA GLU A 81 15.45 -13.87 8.95
C GLU A 81 14.15 -13.91 9.75
N ALA A 82 13.96 -13.01 10.72
CA ALA A 82 12.74 -12.95 11.52
C ALA A 82 11.49 -12.70 10.66
N PHE A 83 11.57 -11.85 9.62
CA PHE A 83 10.46 -11.64 8.69
C PHE A 83 10.28 -12.80 7.71
N SER A 84 11.37 -13.32 7.14
CA SER A 84 11.29 -14.35 6.10
C SER A 84 10.94 -15.74 6.63
N SER A 85 11.27 -16.03 7.90
CA SER A 85 10.95 -17.30 8.57
C SER A 85 9.66 -17.26 9.39
N PHE A 86 8.89 -16.17 9.32
CA PHE A 86 7.65 -16.06 10.07
C PHE A 86 6.64 -17.13 9.60
N GLU A 87 6.23 -17.98 10.50
CA GLU A 87 5.22 -19.00 10.24
C GLU A 87 3.82 -18.39 10.30
N TRP A 88 3.15 -18.37 9.15
CA TRP A 88 1.81 -17.77 9.01
C TRP A 88 0.71 -18.67 9.55
N ASP A 89 0.95 -19.97 9.60
CA ASP A 89 0.09 -20.96 10.23
C ASP A 89 0.74 -21.53 11.48
N LYS A 90 -0.07 -21.87 12.48
CA LYS A 90 0.39 -22.55 13.68
C LYS A 90 0.70 -24.02 13.36
N PRO A 91 1.40 -24.73 14.24
CA PRO A 91 1.73 -26.15 14.04
C PRO A 91 0.50 -27.06 13.82
N ASP A 92 -0.68 -26.65 14.28
CA ASP A 92 -1.94 -27.38 14.07
C ASP A 92 -2.64 -27.01 12.73
N GLY A 93 -2.00 -26.21 11.88
CA GLY A 93 -2.53 -25.75 10.59
C GLY A 93 -3.54 -24.61 10.68
N THR A 94 -3.85 -24.09 11.88
CA THR A 94 -4.72 -22.93 12.01
C THR A 94 -3.96 -21.63 11.74
N PRO A 95 -4.60 -20.60 11.13
CA PRO A 95 -3.93 -19.34 10.87
C PRO A 95 -3.54 -18.60 12.15
N THR A 96 -2.41 -17.92 12.12
CA THR A 96 -2.04 -16.98 13.18
C THR A 96 -2.96 -15.74 13.15
N SER A 97 -3.03 -15.02 14.26
CA SER A 97 -3.80 -13.78 14.32
C SER A 97 -3.33 -12.74 13.30
N LEU A 98 -2.03 -12.70 13.01
CA LEU A 98 -1.47 -11.79 12.01
C LEU A 98 -1.93 -12.17 10.59
N LYS A 99 -1.94 -13.46 10.25
CA LYS A 99 -2.48 -13.94 8.96
C LYS A 99 -3.93 -13.54 8.79
N VAL A 100 -4.76 -13.77 9.81
CA VAL A 100 -6.18 -13.39 9.78
C VAL A 100 -6.38 -11.88 9.55
N GLU A 101 -5.58 -11.02 10.18
CA GLU A 101 -5.68 -9.57 9.96
C GLU A 101 -5.23 -9.16 8.56
N PHE A 102 -4.18 -9.76 8.02
CA PHE A 102 -3.71 -9.49 6.66
C PHE A 102 -4.75 -9.92 5.61
N GLU A 103 -5.34 -11.09 5.77
CA GLU A 103 -6.39 -11.58 4.87
C GLU A 103 -7.62 -10.67 4.85
N LYS A 104 -8.03 -10.09 6.00
CA LYS A 104 -9.12 -9.11 6.06
C LYS A 104 -8.84 -7.84 5.23
N SER A 105 -7.58 -7.48 5.08
CA SER A 105 -7.14 -6.33 4.28
C SER A 105 -6.80 -6.72 2.84
N ASN A 106 -6.97 -7.98 2.46
CA ASN A 106 -6.53 -8.55 1.19
C ASN A 106 -5.02 -8.36 0.96
N GLU A 107 -4.26 -8.52 2.02
CA GLU A 107 -2.80 -8.46 2.04
C GLU A 107 -2.22 -9.88 2.19
N GLY A 108 -1.03 -10.10 1.64
CA GLY A 108 -0.33 -11.37 1.69
C GLY A 108 0.81 -11.38 2.71
N GLN A 109 1.66 -12.39 2.55
CA GLN A 109 2.83 -12.60 3.41
C GLN A 109 3.91 -11.53 3.20
N PHE A 110 4.88 -11.50 4.13
CA PHE A 110 6.11 -10.74 3.93
C PHE A 110 6.90 -11.34 2.78
N LEU A 111 7.35 -10.48 1.87
CA LEU A 111 8.19 -10.86 0.74
C LEU A 111 9.48 -10.05 0.78
N PRO A 112 10.63 -10.69 0.51
CA PRO A 112 11.86 -9.94 0.33
C PRO A 112 11.75 -9.05 -0.91
N ILE A 113 12.06 -7.79 -0.75
CA ILE A 113 12.02 -6.80 -1.84
C ILE A 113 13.33 -6.06 -1.93
N THR A 114 13.65 -5.59 -3.14
CA THR A 114 14.74 -4.66 -3.38
C THR A 114 14.19 -3.35 -3.92
N TYR A 115 14.79 -2.24 -3.54
CA TYR A 115 14.42 -0.94 -4.09
C TYR A 115 14.59 -0.91 -5.62
N GLN A 116 15.62 -1.59 -6.12
CA GLN A 116 15.95 -1.57 -7.53
C GLN A 116 14.89 -2.23 -8.41
N GLU A 117 14.33 -3.35 -7.99
CA GLU A 117 13.33 -4.11 -8.76
C GLU A 117 11.91 -3.68 -8.45
N HIS A 118 11.55 -3.69 -7.18
CA HIS A 118 10.15 -3.58 -6.76
C HIS A 118 9.63 -2.15 -6.70
N TRP A 119 10.53 -1.16 -6.64
CA TRP A 119 10.18 0.27 -6.65
C TRP A 119 10.45 0.95 -8.00
N ALA A 120 10.66 0.19 -9.06
CA ALA A 120 10.96 0.73 -10.39
C ALA A 120 9.84 1.66 -10.91
N VAL A 121 8.58 1.33 -10.66
CA VAL A 121 7.44 2.15 -11.07
C VAL A 121 7.45 3.51 -10.36
N ILE A 122 7.78 3.54 -9.08
CA ILE A 122 7.87 4.80 -8.31
C ILE A 122 8.99 5.67 -8.85
N ARG A 123 10.18 5.10 -9.10
CA ARG A 123 11.29 5.86 -9.71
C ARG A 123 10.92 6.43 -11.08
N THR A 124 10.13 5.74 -11.86
CA THR A 124 9.64 6.24 -13.16
C THR A 124 8.72 7.43 -12.97
N ILE A 125 7.82 7.37 -11.99
CA ILE A 125 6.91 8.47 -11.62
C ILE A 125 7.73 9.67 -11.10
N ASP A 126 8.66 9.45 -10.19
CA ASP A 126 9.53 10.49 -9.64
C ASP A 126 10.31 11.21 -10.74
N LYS A 127 10.90 10.45 -11.65
CA LYS A 127 11.64 11.00 -12.81
C LYS A 127 10.72 11.83 -13.70
N ALA A 128 9.51 11.36 -13.97
CA ALA A 128 8.53 12.09 -14.80
C ALA A 128 8.07 13.39 -14.15
N ASN A 129 8.07 13.46 -12.82
CA ASN A 129 7.69 14.65 -12.04
C ASN A 129 8.90 15.49 -11.57
N ASN A 130 10.12 15.19 -12.05
CA ASN A 130 11.36 15.87 -11.64
C ASN A 130 11.59 15.86 -10.12
N VAL A 131 11.16 14.82 -9.43
CA VAL A 131 11.41 14.65 -8.00
C VAL A 131 12.86 14.26 -7.78
N SER A 132 13.56 14.98 -6.91
CA SER A 132 14.92 14.67 -6.50
C SER A 132 15.00 14.46 -4.99
N TYR A 133 15.72 13.44 -4.58
CA TYR A 133 15.98 13.16 -3.16
C TYR A 133 17.42 13.56 -2.83
N SER A 134 17.58 14.32 -1.74
CA SER A 134 18.89 14.62 -1.16
C SER A 134 19.02 13.88 0.15
N CYS A 135 20.11 13.13 0.32
CA CYS A 135 20.49 12.62 1.65
C CYS A 135 20.97 13.81 2.51
N LYS A 136 20.35 14.00 3.67
CA LYS A 136 20.84 14.94 4.69
C LYS A 136 21.79 14.24 5.62
#